data_4091990a61ec64597ac03dc2c22d0a10
#
_entry.id   4091990a61ec64597ac03dc2c22d0a10
#
_cell.length_a   1.000
_cell.length_b   1.000
_cell.length_c   1.000
_cell.angle_alpha   90.00
_cell.angle_beta   90.00
_cell.angle_gamma   90.00
#
_symmetry.space_group_name_H-M   'P 1'
#
loop_
_entity.id
_entity.type
_entity.pdbx_description
1 polymer ?
#
loop_
_entity_poly.entity_id
_entity_poly.type
_entity_poly.pdbx_seq_one_letter_code
_entity_poly.pdbx_strand_id
1 'polypeptide(L)'
;MEQRTVYAEIDSLLDYAKNCELLHPLDETFARNSLLAELKLESYGKQKEHYGFPECLNILCDYAAEEGQIHDTIAERDLFDTRLMGCVTPRSSEVVRKFWSLYAESPKAATDYFYKLSQDCNYIRRDRIAKDEHWVSNTKYGELEISINLSKPEKDPRDIAAAKLKKASGYPKCLLCVENVGYAGTISHPARQNLRVMPVTVNGQPWGFQYSPYVYYNEHAIVMNTQHTPMVIDRSAF
;
A
#
# COMPACT_ATOMS: atom_id res chain seq x y z
N MET A 1 24.84 -8.93 -0.25
CA MET A 1 23.96 -10.13 -0.48
C MET A 1 24.28 -10.75 -1.84
N GLU A 2 24.23 -12.07 -1.99
CA GLU A 2 24.45 -12.70 -3.29
C GLU A 2 23.28 -12.43 -4.25
N GLN A 3 23.58 -12.12 -5.53
CA GLN A 3 22.54 -11.86 -6.56
C GLN A 3 21.55 -13.02 -6.73
N ARG A 4 22.00 -14.26 -6.51
CA ARG A 4 21.11 -15.43 -6.55
C ARG A 4 19.98 -15.36 -5.54
N THR A 5 20.24 -14.88 -4.33
CA THR A 5 19.22 -14.68 -3.30
C THR A 5 18.19 -13.65 -3.75
N VAL A 6 18.65 -12.54 -4.34
CA VAL A 6 17.77 -11.47 -4.82
C VAL A 6 16.85 -11.95 -5.94
N TYR A 7 17.35 -12.75 -6.89
CA TYR A 7 16.52 -13.32 -7.96
C TYR A 7 15.47 -14.29 -7.41
N ALA A 8 15.84 -15.07 -6.39
CA ALA A 8 14.89 -15.96 -5.72
C ALA A 8 13.73 -15.18 -5.10
N GLU A 9 14.01 -14.03 -4.47
CA GLU A 9 12.97 -13.21 -3.84
C GLU A 9 12.12 -12.43 -4.85
N ILE A 10 12.67 -12.07 -6.01
CA ILE A 10 11.87 -11.57 -7.13
C ILE A 10 10.89 -12.66 -7.59
N ASP A 11 11.34 -13.90 -7.76
CA ASP A 11 10.47 -15.02 -8.15
C ASP A 11 9.40 -15.29 -7.08
N SER A 12 9.76 -15.23 -5.79
CA SER A 12 8.83 -15.33 -4.68
C SER A 12 7.72 -14.28 -4.75
N LEU A 13 8.08 -13.02 -4.96
CA LEU A 13 7.12 -11.92 -5.05
C LEU A 13 6.19 -12.07 -6.27
N LEU A 14 6.73 -12.52 -7.41
CA LEU A 14 5.93 -12.79 -8.61
C LEU A 14 4.96 -13.96 -8.41
N ASP A 15 5.41 -15.03 -7.75
CA ASP A 15 4.56 -16.18 -7.44
C ASP A 15 3.48 -15.81 -6.42
N TYR A 16 3.82 -15.05 -5.39
CA TYR A 16 2.83 -14.49 -4.46
C TYR A 16 1.77 -13.68 -5.20
N ALA A 17 2.19 -12.75 -6.06
CA ALA A 17 1.28 -11.87 -6.78
C ALA A 17 0.33 -12.64 -7.72
N LYS A 18 0.82 -13.70 -8.38
CA LYS A 18 -0.01 -14.61 -9.20
C LYS A 18 -1.01 -15.37 -8.34
N ASN A 19 -0.56 -15.93 -7.21
CA ASN A 19 -1.40 -16.70 -6.30
C ASN A 19 -2.50 -15.86 -5.64
N CYS A 20 -2.24 -14.58 -5.42
CA CYS A 20 -3.22 -13.61 -4.90
C CYS A 20 -4.09 -12.95 -6.00
N GLU A 21 -3.93 -13.35 -7.26
CA GLU A 21 -4.62 -12.74 -8.42
C GLU A 21 -4.32 -11.22 -8.60
N LEU A 22 -3.19 -10.75 -8.09
CA LEU A 22 -2.71 -9.39 -8.33
C LEU A 22 -2.08 -9.25 -9.71
N LEU A 23 -1.42 -10.31 -10.19
CA LEU A 23 -0.66 -10.32 -11.42
C LEU A 23 -1.21 -11.38 -12.38
N HIS A 24 -1.64 -10.93 -13.56
CA HIS A 24 -1.99 -11.86 -14.63
C HIS A 24 -0.71 -12.54 -15.16
N PRO A 25 -0.73 -13.86 -15.47
CA PRO A 25 0.46 -14.56 -15.96
C PRO A 25 1.10 -13.95 -17.21
N LEU A 26 0.32 -13.32 -18.08
CA LEU A 26 0.83 -12.63 -19.28
C LEU A 26 1.67 -11.37 -18.93
N ASP A 27 1.48 -10.79 -17.75
CA ASP A 27 2.17 -9.58 -17.30
C ASP A 27 3.42 -9.89 -16.46
N GLU A 28 3.71 -11.18 -16.19
CA GLU A 28 4.82 -11.61 -15.35
C GLU A 28 6.18 -11.06 -15.84
N THR A 29 6.44 -11.11 -17.13
CA THR A 29 7.70 -10.61 -17.70
C THR A 29 7.82 -9.09 -17.52
N PHE A 30 6.72 -8.35 -17.70
CA PHE A 30 6.71 -6.90 -17.49
C PHE A 30 6.96 -6.56 -16.03
N ALA A 31 6.28 -7.24 -15.10
CA ALA A 31 6.46 -7.05 -13.66
C ALA A 31 7.89 -7.39 -13.21
N ARG A 32 8.45 -8.50 -13.70
CA ARG A 32 9.86 -8.89 -13.43
C ARG A 32 10.82 -7.81 -13.87
N ASN A 33 10.70 -7.32 -15.10
CA ASN A 33 11.58 -6.27 -15.62
C ASN A 33 11.43 -4.97 -14.85
N SER A 34 10.22 -4.64 -14.36
CA SER A 34 10.00 -3.50 -13.48
C SER A 34 10.69 -3.66 -12.13
N LEU A 35 10.63 -4.86 -11.52
CA LEU A 35 11.34 -5.17 -10.29
C LEU A 35 12.85 -5.11 -10.47
N LEU A 36 13.39 -5.63 -11.59
CA LEU A 36 14.82 -5.53 -11.91
C LEU A 36 15.26 -4.05 -12.02
N ALA A 37 14.44 -3.20 -12.65
CA ALA A 37 14.73 -1.78 -12.77
C ALA A 37 14.73 -1.06 -11.41
N GLU A 38 13.76 -1.34 -10.53
CA GLU A 38 13.71 -0.78 -9.18
C GLU A 38 14.91 -1.23 -8.32
N LEU A 39 15.35 -2.47 -8.48
CA LEU A 39 16.50 -3.07 -7.78
C LEU A 39 17.84 -2.75 -8.46
N LYS A 40 17.84 -2.02 -9.59
CA LYS A 40 19.03 -1.70 -10.40
C LYS A 40 19.85 -2.92 -10.81
N LEU A 41 19.15 -4.01 -11.15
CA LEU A 41 19.75 -5.25 -11.62
C LEU A 41 19.78 -5.30 -13.14
N GLU A 42 20.95 -5.61 -13.73
CA GLU A 42 21.15 -5.68 -15.18
C GLU A 42 20.94 -7.10 -15.74
N SER A 43 20.85 -8.08 -14.87
CA SER A 43 20.67 -9.49 -15.25
C SER A 43 19.64 -10.18 -14.37
N TYR A 44 19.22 -11.36 -14.79
CA TYR A 44 18.26 -12.20 -14.06
C TYR A 44 18.58 -13.67 -14.29
N GLY A 45 18.41 -14.48 -13.25
CA GLY A 45 18.52 -15.93 -13.34
C GLY A 45 17.44 -16.59 -12.48
N LYS A 46 16.49 -17.26 -13.12
CA LYS A 46 15.38 -17.95 -12.43
C LYS A 46 15.89 -18.88 -11.34
N GLN A 47 15.28 -18.81 -10.18
CA GLN A 47 15.59 -19.64 -9.01
C GLN A 47 14.40 -20.57 -8.69
N LYS A 48 14.70 -21.68 -8.02
CA LYS A 48 13.66 -22.67 -7.64
C LYS A 48 13.28 -22.60 -6.18
N GLU A 49 14.20 -22.14 -5.33
CA GLU A 49 14.01 -22.05 -3.88
C GLU A 49 13.99 -20.59 -3.48
N HIS A 50 12.94 -20.17 -2.77
CA HIS A 50 12.72 -18.81 -2.33
C HIS A 50 11.90 -18.78 -1.04
N TYR A 51 11.95 -17.65 -0.35
CA TYR A 51 11.11 -17.39 0.81
C TYR A 51 9.68 -17.03 0.40
N GLY A 52 8.76 -16.99 1.36
CA GLY A 52 7.40 -16.56 1.13
C GLY A 52 7.21 -15.05 1.38
N PHE A 53 5.98 -14.58 1.12
CA PHE A 53 5.58 -13.24 1.50
C PHE A 53 5.18 -13.21 3.00
N PRO A 54 5.54 -12.20 3.81
CA PRO A 54 6.20 -10.93 3.41
C PRO A 54 7.73 -10.96 3.45
N GLU A 55 8.36 -12.10 3.76
CA GLU A 55 9.80 -12.22 3.98
C GLU A 55 10.61 -11.80 2.75
N CYS A 56 10.14 -12.17 1.55
CA CYS A 56 10.78 -11.78 0.30
C CYS A 56 10.91 -10.25 0.15
N LEU A 57 9.91 -9.46 0.59
CA LEU A 57 10.00 -7.99 0.56
C LEU A 57 11.07 -7.47 1.51
N ASN A 58 11.19 -8.06 2.70
CA ASN A 58 12.22 -7.66 3.67
C ASN A 58 13.62 -7.88 3.10
N ILE A 59 13.85 -9.05 2.50
CA ILE A 59 15.15 -9.41 1.87
C ILE A 59 15.47 -8.49 0.69
N LEU A 60 14.47 -8.14 -0.14
CA LEU A 60 14.68 -7.20 -1.24
C LEU A 60 14.99 -5.77 -0.73
N CYS A 61 14.41 -5.35 0.41
CA CYS A 61 14.76 -4.10 1.08
C CYS A 61 16.16 -4.14 1.68
N ASP A 62 16.56 -5.28 2.27
CA ASP A 62 17.91 -5.49 2.81
C ASP A 62 18.96 -5.35 1.69
N TYR A 63 18.72 -6.00 0.55
CA TYR A 63 19.56 -5.84 -0.62
C TYR A 63 19.70 -4.38 -1.06
N ALA A 64 18.58 -3.66 -1.17
CA ALA A 64 18.60 -2.24 -1.59
C ALA A 64 19.38 -1.36 -0.59
N ALA A 65 19.32 -1.67 0.71
CA ALA A 65 20.07 -0.97 1.75
C ALA A 65 21.58 -1.31 1.69
N GLU A 66 21.95 -2.57 1.51
CA GLU A 66 23.34 -3.00 1.33
C GLU A 66 24.00 -2.39 0.09
N GLU A 67 23.26 -2.26 -1.01
CA GLU A 67 23.72 -1.61 -2.25
C GLU A 67 23.66 -0.07 -2.18
N GLY A 68 23.26 0.51 -1.05
CA GLY A 68 23.19 1.95 -0.86
C GLY A 68 22.11 2.65 -1.71
N GLN A 69 21.11 1.90 -2.18
CA GLN A 69 20.00 2.43 -2.94
C GLN A 69 18.99 3.17 -2.06
N ILE A 70 18.89 2.76 -0.81
CA ILE A 70 18.07 3.37 0.24
C ILE A 70 18.89 3.44 1.54
N HIS A 71 18.54 4.35 2.44
CA HIS A 71 19.02 4.28 3.81
C HIS A 71 18.22 3.24 4.59
N ASP A 72 18.89 2.55 5.50
CA ASP A 72 18.26 1.54 6.37
C ASP A 72 17.43 2.21 7.49
N THR A 73 16.36 2.89 7.09
CA THR A 73 15.35 3.48 7.97
C THR A 73 13.97 2.92 7.64
N ILE A 74 13.09 2.86 8.64
CA ILE A 74 11.72 2.37 8.44
C ILE A 74 11.01 3.16 7.32
N ALA A 75 11.21 4.48 7.27
CA ALA A 75 10.56 5.33 6.28
C ALA A 75 11.03 5.03 4.85
N GLU A 76 12.33 4.84 4.61
CA GLU A 76 12.85 4.54 3.28
C GLU A 76 12.54 3.09 2.86
N ARG A 77 12.58 2.15 3.80
CA ARG A 77 12.10 0.78 3.55
C ARG A 77 10.62 0.77 3.15
N ASP A 78 9.76 1.55 3.82
CA ASP A 78 8.34 1.66 3.48
C ASP A 78 8.08 2.31 2.12
N LEU A 79 8.93 3.25 1.70
CA LEU A 79 8.89 3.80 0.35
C LEU A 79 9.29 2.75 -0.68
N PHE A 80 10.31 1.97 -0.39
CA PHE A 80 10.89 1.02 -1.33
C PHE A 80 10.02 -0.22 -1.50
N ASP A 81 9.55 -0.84 -0.40
CA ASP A 81 8.66 -2.00 -0.48
C ASP A 81 7.34 -1.67 -1.19
N THR A 82 6.82 -0.45 -0.98
CA THR A 82 5.63 0.02 -1.70
C THR A 82 5.88 0.17 -3.20
N ARG A 83 7.09 0.57 -3.63
CA ARG A 83 7.48 0.60 -5.04
C ARG A 83 7.54 -0.80 -5.63
N LEU A 84 8.16 -1.75 -4.93
CA LEU A 84 8.21 -3.16 -5.36
C LEU A 84 6.79 -3.73 -5.50
N MET A 85 5.92 -3.52 -4.51
CA MET A 85 4.51 -3.93 -4.60
C MET A 85 3.78 -3.24 -5.74
N GLY A 86 4.13 -2.00 -6.07
CA GLY A 86 3.58 -1.27 -7.22
C GLY A 86 3.83 -1.96 -8.55
N CYS A 87 4.96 -2.69 -8.69
CA CYS A 87 5.30 -3.44 -9.89
C CYS A 87 4.35 -4.64 -10.15
N VAL A 88 3.77 -5.19 -9.08
CA VAL A 88 2.90 -6.38 -9.15
C VAL A 88 1.43 -6.07 -8.85
N THR A 89 1.09 -4.83 -8.51
CA THR A 89 -0.30 -4.43 -8.22
C THR A 89 -1.03 -4.09 -9.54
N PRO A 90 -2.22 -4.65 -9.80
CA PRO A 90 -2.96 -4.41 -11.04
C PRO A 90 -3.29 -2.93 -11.25
N ARG A 91 -3.42 -2.50 -12.49
CA ARG A 91 -3.74 -1.10 -12.84
C ARG A 91 -5.13 -0.70 -12.36
N SER A 92 -5.30 0.59 -12.04
CA SER A 92 -6.59 1.12 -11.56
C SER A 92 -7.76 0.80 -12.48
N SER A 93 -7.56 0.87 -13.80
CA SER A 93 -8.61 0.55 -14.79
C SER A 93 -9.05 -0.92 -14.73
N GLU A 94 -8.15 -1.83 -14.43
CA GLU A 94 -8.44 -3.25 -14.28
C GLU A 94 -9.22 -3.50 -12.98
N VAL A 95 -8.73 -2.97 -11.87
CA VAL A 95 -9.35 -3.09 -10.56
C VAL A 95 -10.77 -2.50 -10.56
N VAL A 96 -10.95 -1.31 -11.14
CA VAL A 96 -12.25 -0.65 -11.26
C VAL A 96 -13.22 -1.49 -12.09
N ARG A 97 -12.77 -2.02 -13.23
CA ARG A 97 -13.60 -2.86 -14.08
C ARG A 97 -14.03 -4.14 -13.35
N LYS A 98 -13.11 -4.84 -12.67
CA LYS A 98 -13.41 -6.06 -11.90
C LYS A 98 -14.38 -5.73 -10.73
N PHE A 99 -14.15 -4.65 -10.02
CA PHE A 99 -15.03 -4.21 -8.93
C PHE A 99 -16.48 -4.01 -9.42
N TRP A 100 -16.68 -3.24 -10.48
CA TRP A 100 -18.04 -2.96 -10.96
C TRP A 100 -18.71 -4.16 -11.63
N SER A 101 -17.93 -5.07 -12.20
CA SER A 101 -18.46 -6.36 -12.67
C SER A 101 -18.99 -7.19 -11.50
N LEU A 102 -18.24 -7.32 -10.43
CA LEU A 102 -18.67 -8.01 -9.22
C LEU A 102 -19.83 -7.30 -8.52
N TYR A 103 -19.84 -5.97 -8.54
CA TYR A 103 -20.91 -5.17 -7.92
C TYR A 103 -22.28 -5.41 -8.58
N ALA A 104 -22.28 -5.62 -9.90
CA ALA A 104 -23.51 -5.95 -10.64
C ALA A 104 -24.13 -7.29 -10.18
N GLU A 105 -23.31 -8.20 -9.68
CA GLU A 105 -23.78 -9.50 -9.16
C GLU A 105 -24.07 -9.40 -7.66
N SER A 106 -23.16 -8.82 -6.89
CA SER A 106 -23.26 -8.66 -5.44
C SER A 106 -22.38 -7.50 -4.95
N PRO A 107 -22.97 -6.46 -4.33
CA PRO A 107 -22.20 -5.39 -3.70
C PRO A 107 -21.18 -5.92 -2.69
N LYS A 108 -21.54 -6.96 -1.92
CA LYS A 108 -20.64 -7.60 -0.96
C LYS A 108 -19.44 -8.24 -1.66
N ALA A 109 -19.65 -8.96 -2.75
CA ALA A 109 -18.53 -9.58 -3.50
C ALA A 109 -17.55 -8.52 -4.02
N ALA A 110 -18.04 -7.36 -4.46
CA ALA A 110 -17.19 -6.26 -4.91
C ALA A 110 -16.36 -5.66 -3.75
N THR A 111 -16.98 -5.43 -2.60
CA THR A 111 -16.26 -4.88 -1.43
C THR A 111 -15.29 -5.88 -0.84
N ASP A 112 -15.65 -7.16 -0.74
CA ASP A 112 -14.76 -8.24 -0.31
C ASP A 112 -13.52 -8.35 -1.23
N TYR A 113 -13.72 -8.32 -2.55
CA TYR A 113 -12.63 -8.29 -3.53
C TYR A 113 -11.70 -7.11 -3.29
N PHE A 114 -12.26 -5.91 -3.14
CA PHE A 114 -11.46 -4.69 -3.01
C PHE A 114 -10.72 -4.61 -1.67
N TYR A 115 -11.33 -5.15 -0.60
CA TYR A 115 -10.68 -5.27 0.70
C TYR A 115 -9.52 -6.28 0.64
N LYS A 116 -9.78 -7.46 0.08
CA LYS A 116 -8.73 -8.48 -0.15
C LYS A 116 -7.58 -7.93 -0.99
N LEU A 117 -7.86 -7.26 -2.10
CA LEU A 117 -6.85 -6.62 -2.93
C LEU A 117 -6.01 -5.62 -2.14
N SER A 118 -6.64 -4.79 -1.31
CA SER A 118 -5.94 -3.80 -0.48
C SER A 118 -5.01 -4.44 0.55
N GLN A 119 -5.32 -5.65 1.01
CA GLN A 119 -4.47 -6.46 1.88
C GLN A 119 -3.35 -7.14 1.09
N ASP A 120 -3.68 -7.81 0.00
CA ASP A 120 -2.74 -8.60 -0.77
C ASP A 120 -1.68 -7.74 -1.49
N CYS A 121 -2.03 -6.53 -1.93
CA CYS A 121 -1.05 -5.57 -2.44
C CYS A 121 -0.25 -4.85 -1.35
N ASN A 122 -0.33 -5.30 -0.09
CA ASN A 122 0.38 -4.74 1.07
C ASN A 122 0.08 -3.25 1.33
N TYR A 123 -1.04 -2.74 0.83
CA TYR A 123 -1.51 -1.41 1.20
C TYR A 123 -2.03 -1.40 2.65
N ILE A 124 -2.80 -2.44 3.03
CA ILE A 124 -3.13 -2.78 4.41
C ILE A 124 -2.12 -3.82 4.88
N ARG A 125 -1.19 -3.40 5.73
CA ARG A 125 -0.05 -4.22 6.19
C ARG A 125 -0.48 -5.16 7.31
N ARG A 126 -1.00 -6.34 6.95
CA ARG A 126 -1.53 -7.33 7.91
C ARG A 126 -0.51 -7.78 8.94
N ASP A 127 0.75 -7.96 8.55
CA ASP A 127 1.85 -8.37 9.42
C ASP A 127 2.17 -7.33 10.51
N ARG A 128 1.94 -6.05 10.24
CA ARG A 128 2.07 -4.98 11.22
C ARG A 128 0.83 -4.87 12.10
N ILE A 129 -0.35 -4.92 11.51
CA ILE A 129 -1.62 -4.84 12.23
C ILE A 129 -1.75 -6.01 13.22
N ALA A 130 -1.24 -7.19 12.89
CA ALA A 130 -1.22 -8.35 13.79
C ALA A 130 -0.39 -8.11 15.07
N LYS A 131 0.44 -7.06 15.13
CA LYS A 131 1.20 -6.67 16.32
C LYS A 131 0.48 -5.62 17.17
N ASP A 132 -0.64 -5.05 16.68
CA ASP A 132 -1.42 -4.07 17.43
C ASP A 132 -2.05 -4.74 18.65
N GLU A 133 -1.99 -4.06 19.80
CA GLU A 133 -2.56 -4.56 21.04
C GLU A 133 -3.93 -3.94 21.27
N HIS A 134 -4.91 -4.77 21.69
CA HIS A 134 -6.28 -4.35 21.95
C HIS A 134 -6.76 -4.90 23.28
N TRP A 135 -7.44 -4.07 24.08
CA TRP A 135 -8.12 -4.51 25.31
C TRP A 135 -9.33 -3.62 25.63
N VAL A 136 -10.20 -4.13 26.47
CA VAL A 136 -11.37 -3.41 26.96
C VAL A 136 -11.10 -2.94 28.38
N SER A 137 -11.41 -1.69 28.70
CA SER A 137 -11.34 -1.13 30.03
C SER A 137 -12.71 -0.67 30.50
N ASN A 138 -13.14 -1.16 31.67
CA ASN A 138 -14.39 -0.74 32.29
C ASN A 138 -14.22 0.62 32.96
N THR A 139 -15.09 1.56 32.62
CA THR A 139 -15.11 2.90 33.22
C THR A 139 -16.51 3.21 33.78
N LYS A 140 -16.60 4.30 34.55
CA LYS A 140 -17.90 4.80 35.01
C LYS A 140 -18.86 5.24 33.89
N TYR A 141 -18.37 5.36 32.66
CA TYR A 141 -19.16 5.74 31.47
C TYR A 141 -19.47 4.55 30.57
N GLY A 142 -19.07 3.33 30.94
CA GLY A 142 -19.19 2.10 30.17
C GLY A 142 -17.84 1.51 29.77
N GLU A 143 -17.88 0.52 28.91
CA GLU A 143 -16.69 -0.12 28.36
C GLU A 143 -16.03 0.76 27.29
N LEU A 144 -14.72 0.89 27.38
CA LEU A 144 -13.88 1.56 26.38
C LEU A 144 -12.93 0.56 25.76
N GLU A 145 -12.94 0.47 24.45
CA GLU A 145 -11.93 -0.24 23.69
C GLU A 145 -10.66 0.64 23.62
N ILE A 146 -9.53 0.07 24.00
CA ILE A 146 -8.23 0.72 23.96
C ILE A 146 -7.34 -0.07 23.03
N SER A 147 -6.58 0.63 22.18
CA SER A 147 -5.60 0.00 21.30
C SER A 147 -4.26 0.73 21.34
N ILE A 148 -3.17 -0.05 21.25
CA ILE A 148 -1.84 0.45 20.92
C ILE A 148 -1.58 0.08 19.47
N ASN A 149 -1.52 1.09 18.62
CA ASN A 149 -1.30 0.90 17.19
C ASN A 149 0.20 0.81 16.91
N LEU A 150 0.76 -0.40 16.94
CA LEU A 150 2.15 -0.69 16.62
C LEU A 150 2.37 -0.80 15.10
N SER A 151 1.30 -0.89 14.32
CA SER A 151 1.34 -0.91 12.86
C SER A 151 1.73 0.44 12.24
N LYS A 152 1.55 1.53 13.01
CA LYS A 152 1.98 2.87 12.64
C LYS A 152 3.41 3.11 13.15
N PRO A 153 4.44 3.02 12.31
CA PRO A 153 5.81 3.17 12.75
C PRO A 153 6.07 4.56 13.32
N GLU A 154 6.82 4.61 14.42
CA GLU A 154 7.37 5.88 14.91
C GLU A 154 8.34 6.46 13.86
N LYS A 155 8.29 7.78 13.70
CA LYS A 155 9.20 8.45 12.78
C LYS A 155 10.61 8.50 13.38
N ASP A 156 11.59 8.02 12.63
CA ASP A 156 13.00 8.17 12.99
C ASP A 156 13.34 9.67 13.13
N PRO A 157 14.02 10.10 14.20
CA PRO A 157 14.47 11.49 14.35
C PRO A 157 15.27 12.03 13.16
N ARG A 158 16.03 11.18 12.46
CA ARG A 158 16.76 11.52 11.24
C ARG A 158 15.82 11.85 10.09
N ASP A 159 14.76 11.08 9.93
CA ASP A 159 13.74 11.31 8.89
C ASP A 159 12.94 12.58 9.18
N ILE A 160 12.63 12.85 10.45
CA ILE A 160 11.98 14.11 10.87
C ILE A 160 12.87 15.31 10.52
N ALA A 161 14.17 15.22 10.80
CA ALA A 161 15.12 16.29 10.47
C ALA A 161 15.24 16.49 8.96
N ALA A 162 15.38 15.41 8.19
CA ALA A 162 15.44 15.47 6.73
C ALA A 162 14.15 16.04 6.11
N ALA A 163 12.98 15.67 6.64
CA ALA A 163 11.69 16.18 6.18
C ALA A 163 11.53 17.69 6.42
N LYS A 164 12.06 18.22 7.54
CA LYS A 164 12.03 19.66 7.85
C LYS A 164 12.86 20.51 6.86
N LEU A 165 13.91 19.94 6.30
CA LEU A 165 14.77 20.62 5.34
C LEU A 165 14.21 20.60 3.90
N LYS A 166 13.24 19.73 3.62
CA LYS A 166 12.63 19.64 2.28
C LYS A 166 11.43 20.58 2.17
N LYS A 167 11.43 21.40 1.10
CA LYS A 167 10.26 22.20 0.75
C LYS A 167 9.12 21.26 0.35
N ALA A 168 7.92 21.46 0.93
CA ALA A 168 6.74 20.72 0.51
C ALA A 168 6.49 20.90 -0.99
N SER A 169 6.32 19.79 -1.71
CA SER A 169 6.12 19.82 -3.17
C SER A 169 4.74 20.38 -3.57
N GLY A 170 3.78 20.35 -2.63
CA GLY A 170 2.38 20.69 -2.90
C GLY A 170 1.64 19.66 -3.77
N TYR A 171 2.29 18.50 -4.05
CA TYR A 171 1.71 17.39 -4.80
C TYR A 171 2.20 16.04 -4.22
N PRO A 172 1.25 15.14 -3.88
CA PRO A 172 -0.19 15.39 -3.69
C PRO A 172 -0.44 16.46 -2.61
N LYS A 173 -1.57 17.16 -2.68
CA LYS A 173 -1.89 18.24 -1.71
C LYS A 173 -2.12 17.72 -0.29
N CYS A 174 -2.70 16.52 -0.15
CA CYS A 174 -2.87 15.85 1.14
C CYS A 174 -2.89 14.32 0.96
N LEU A 175 -2.94 13.57 2.08
CA LEU A 175 -2.93 12.11 2.11
C LEU A 175 -4.17 11.45 1.48
N LEU A 176 -5.27 12.19 1.30
CA LEU A 176 -6.53 11.70 0.75
C LEU A 176 -6.80 12.15 -0.69
N CYS A 177 -5.93 12.98 -1.28
CA CYS A 177 -6.09 13.37 -2.67
C CYS A 177 -5.92 12.17 -3.61
N VAL A 178 -6.72 12.14 -4.69
CA VAL A 178 -6.68 11.05 -5.69
C VAL A 178 -5.32 10.95 -6.40
N GLU A 179 -4.55 12.03 -6.42
CA GLU A 179 -3.17 12.09 -6.92
C GLU A 179 -2.21 11.17 -6.16
N ASN A 180 -2.60 10.66 -5.00
CA ASN A 180 -1.83 9.65 -4.28
C ASN A 180 -1.77 8.31 -5.02
N VAL A 181 -2.74 7.97 -5.87
CA VAL A 181 -2.74 6.70 -6.61
C VAL A 181 -1.51 6.59 -7.50
N GLY A 182 -0.62 5.66 -7.18
CA GLY A 182 0.64 5.48 -7.91
C GLY A 182 1.77 6.45 -7.53
N TYR A 183 1.57 7.30 -6.51
CA TYR A 183 2.60 8.24 -6.07
C TYR A 183 3.80 7.52 -5.44
N ALA A 184 5.00 7.89 -5.90
CA ALA A 184 6.24 7.24 -5.46
C ALA A 184 6.63 7.53 -4.01
N GLY A 185 6.05 8.58 -3.43
CA GLY A 185 6.35 8.97 -2.06
C GLY A 185 7.62 9.83 -1.92
N THR A 186 7.78 10.35 -0.73
CA THR A 186 8.97 11.05 -0.22
C THR A 186 9.07 10.80 1.28
N ILE A 187 10.17 11.16 1.93
CA ILE A 187 10.31 11.05 3.40
C ILE A 187 9.18 11.79 4.15
N SER A 188 8.62 12.85 3.56
CA SER A 188 7.53 13.64 4.15
C SER A 188 6.13 13.21 3.71
N HIS A 189 6.02 12.38 2.68
CA HIS A 189 4.73 11.91 2.14
C HIS A 189 4.83 10.45 1.70
N PRO A 190 3.97 9.56 2.21
CA PRO A 190 4.11 8.12 1.98
C PRO A 190 3.96 7.74 0.51
N ALA A 191 4.67 6.68 0.11
CA ALA A 191 4.46 6.04 -1.19
C ALA A 191 3.07 5.37 -1.26
N ARG A 192 2.50 5.34 -2.45
CA ARG A 192 1.14 4.86 -2.73
C ARG A 192 1.01 4.13 -4.08
N GLN A 193 2.09 3.50 -4.57
CA GLN A 193 2.04 2.77 -5.84
C GLN A 193 1.10 1.57 -5.78
N ASN A 194 0.91 1.02 -4.58
CA ASN A 194 -0.03 -0.07 -4.30
C ASN A 194 -1.45 0.40 -3.89
N LEU A 195 -1.70 1.71 -3.78
CA LEU A 195 -3.03 2.24 -3.51
C LEU A 195 -3.90 2.16 -4.77
N ARG A 196 -5.17 1.75 -4.59
CA ARG A 196 -6.24 1.91 -5.57
C ARG A 196 -7.42 2.62 -4.94
N VAL A 197 -8.13 3.40 -5.74
CA VAL A 197 -9.31 4.17 -5.34
C VAL A 197 -10.44 3.83 -6.30
N MET A 198 -11.60 3.47 -5.75
CA MET A 198 -12.80 3.23 -6.53
C MET A 198 -13.50 4.57 -6.81
N PRO A 199 -13.75 4.93 -8.07
CA PRO A 199 -14.60 6.06 -8.39
C PRO A 199 -16.05 5.71 -8.05
N VAL A 200 -16.69 6.56 -7.25
CA VAL A 200 -18.09 6.46 -6.88
C VAL A 200 -18.78 7.80 -7.11
N THR A 201 -20.10 7.78 -7.23
CA THR A 201 -20.90 9.00 -7.37
C THR A 201 -21.76 9.17 -6.13
N VAL A 202 -21.64 10.31 -5.46
CA VAL A 202 -22.49 10.69 -4.32
C VAL A 202 -23.18 12.01 -4.64
N ASN A 203 -24.49 12.04 -4.60
CA ASN A 203 -25.30 13.22 -4.96
C ASN A 203 -24.93 13.84 -6.33
N GLY A 204 -24.65 12.99 -7.34
CA GLY A 204 -24.27 13.45 -8.68
C GLY A 204 -22.83 14.01 -8.79
N GLN A 205 -22.06 13.97 -7.71
CA GLN A 205 -20.66 14.44 -7.69
C GLN A 205 -19.69 13.27 -7.66
N PRO A 206 -18.48 13.42 -8.26
CA PRO A 206 -17.46 12.38 -8.25
C PRO A 206 -16.76 12.30 -6.89
N TRP A 207 -16.75 11.12 -6.31
CA TRP A 207 -16.06 10.78 -5.06
C TRP A 207 -15.13 9.59 -5.27
N GLY A 208 -14.18 9.41 -4.36
CA GLY A 208 -13.31 8.24 -4.28
C GLY A 208 -13.65 7.41 -3.03
N PHE A 209 -13.61 6.10 -3.19
CA PHE A 209 -13.73 5.14 -2.10
C PHE A 209 -12.43 4.33 -2.01
N GLN A 210 -11.85 4.23 -0.82
CA GLN A 210 -10.68 3.40 -0.52
C GLN A 210 -10.78 2.81 0.88
N TYR A 211 -10.10 1.70 1.12
CA TYR A 211 -9.87 1.24 2.48
C TYR A 211 -8.75 2.03 3.15
N SER A 212 -8.80 2.13 4.48
CA SER A 212 -7.76 2.76 5.27
C SER A 212 -6.61 1.78 5.52
N PRO A 213 -5.34 2.21 5.39
CA PRO A 213 -4.21 1.40 5.82
C PRO A 213 -4.07 1.36 7.36
N TYR A 214 -4.80 2.22 8.06
CA TYR A 214 -4.85 2.27 9.53
C TYR A 214 -6.19 1.71 9.99
N VAL A 215 -6.16 0.48 10.48
CA VAL A 215 -7.36 -0.30 10.76
C VAL A 215 -7.77 -0.09 12.22
N TYR A 216 -8.80 0.72 12.47
CA TYR A 216 -9.47 0.79 13.77
C TYR A 216 -10.53 -0.30 13.88
N TYR A 217 -11.18 -0.64 12.78
CA TYR A 217 -12.14 -1.74 12.62
C TYR A 217 -11.81 -2.49 11.35
N ASN A 218 -12.22 -3.75 11.27
CA ASN A 218 -12.15 -4.49 10.01
C ASN A 218 -12.93 -3.72 8.92
N GLU A 219 -12.36 -3.69 7.72
CA GLU A 219 -12.98 -3.02 6.56
C GLU A 219 -13.19 -1.50 6.74
N HIS A 220 -12.37 -0.86 7.60
CA HIS A 220 -12.42 0.59 7.76
C HIS A 220 -12.16 1.29 6.42
N ALA A 221 -13.15 2.03 5.95
CA ALA A 221 -13.16 2.66 4.64
C ALA A 221 -13.23 4.20 4.73
N ILE A 222 -12.76 4.85 3.67
CA ILE A 222 -12.77 6.30 3.52
C ILE A 222 -13.47 6.63 2.20
N VAL A 223 -14.49 7.50 2.27
CA VAL A 223 -15.10 8.13 1.10
C VAL A 223 -14.70 9.59 1.09
N MET A 224 -14.08 10.06 0.00
CA MET A 224 -13.53 11.39 -0.11
C MET A 224 -13.91 12.05 -1.42
N ASN A 225 -14.06 13.37 -1.40
CA ASN A 225 -14.26 14.14 -2.63
C ASN A 225 -12.99 14.03 -3.50
N THR A 226 -13.15 13.89 -4.81
CA THR A 226 -12.02 13.84 -5.75
C THR A 226 -11.33 15.19 -5.91
N GLN A 227 -11.98 16.28 -5.56
CA GLN A 227 -11.38 17.60 -5.50
C GLN A 227 -10.82 17.85 -4.08
N HIS A 228 -9.67 18.51 -4.00
CA HIS A 228 -9.09 18.91 -2.73
C HIS A 228 -9.89 20.07 -2.14
N THR A 229 -10.79 19.77 -1.22
CA THR A 229 -11.66 20.71 -0.52
C THR A 229 -11.38 20.70 0.98
N PRO A 230 -11.66 21.79 1.71
CA PRO A 230 -11.61 21.78 3.18
C PRO A 230 -12.54 20.71 3.74
N MET A 231 -12.10 20.03 4.81
CA MET A 231 -12.94 19.07 5.56
C MET A 231 -13.95 19.84 6.43
N VAL A 232 -14.94 20.47 5.78
CA VAL A 232 -16.01 21.20 6.43
C VAL A 232 -17.32 20.52 6.06
N ILE A 233 -18.14 20.22 7.06
CA ILE A 233 -19.51 19.73 6.85
C ILE A 233 -20.41 20.96 6.74
N ASP A 234 -20.94 21.21 5.58
CA ASP A 234 -21.93 22.25 5.32
C ASP A 234 -23.19 21.64 4.69
N ARG A 235 -24.20 22.48 4.44
CA ARG A 235 -25.49 22.02 3.86
C ARG A 235 -25.36 21.46 2.44
N SER A 236 -24.27 21.78 1.72
CA SER A 236 -24.02 21.27 0.37
C SER A 236 -23.35 19.90 0.38
N ALA A 237 -22.82 19.47 1.52
CA ALA A 237 -22.21 18.14 1.70
C ALA A 237 -23.25 17.04 1.97
N PHE A 238 -24.51 17.41 2.23
CA PHE A 238 -25.67 16.51 2.38
C PHE A 238 -26.56 16.56 1.15
#